data_e3c1ae4d5bac607bb8aeca53d2c947ec
#
_entry.id   e3c1ae4d5bac607bb8aeca53d2c947ec
#
_cell.length_a   1.000
_cell.length_b   1.000
_cell.length_c   1.000
_cell.angle_alpha   90.00
_cell.angle_beta   90.00
_cell.angle_gamma   90.00
#
_symmetry.space_group_name_H-M   'P 1'
#
loop_
_entity.id
_entity.type
_entity.pdbx_description
1 polymer ?
#
loop_
_entity_poly.entity_id
_entity_poly.type
_entity_poly.pdbx_seq_one_letter_code
_entity_poly.pdbx_strand_id
1 'polypeptide(L)'
;MNTFTVRFRALLPMTNSKPLENGQLIVERGRIREVFSDTKSPVEGELIDLSDCLVIPGFVNAHCHLSLSALKWQVPRRSGFTAWVKSVVEKNELVSWESRVHALHAQAKVMARSGVTALVDYIPQAKFIMEYSRLPFRQTLLLEVLGFLPSLIEPIVENLELTLKQNVNGSGMTKLGLAPHAPYSVAPKLFREVKRLADKYKCPLSCHVAEFPEELQFLQDGSGDIRDFLKERAMFDDDWNPPASSPARYLDSMGVLESLAAIHLNLADADIGLLKSTKVKAVF
;
A
#
# COMPACT_ATOMS: atom_id res chain seq x y z
N MET A 1 26.68 -7.82 -15.24
CA MET A 1 25.93 -6.58 -14.89
C MET A 1 26.83 -5.42 -15.23
N ASN A 2 26.35 -4.50 -16.02
CA ASN A 2 27.19 -3.47 -16.59
C ASN A 2 27.43 -2.32 -15.61
N THR A 3 28.67 -1.80 -15.64
CA THR A 3 29.01 -0.50 -15.07
C THR A 3 28.63 0.56 -16.09
N PHE A 4 28.06 1.68 -15.66
CA PHE A 4 27.80 2.84 -16.50
C PHE A 4 27.94 4.13 -15.69
N THR A 5 28.21 5.21 -16.39
CA THR A 5 28.35 6.56 -15.82
C THR A 5 27.17 7.42 -16.25
N VAL A 6 26.55 8.13 -15.32
CA VAL A 6 25.49 9.12 -15.60
C VAL A 6 26.06 10.49 -15.35
N ARG A 7 26.06 11.36 -16.35
CA ARG A 7 26.40 12.79 -16.22
C ARG A 7 25.11 13.58 -16.02
N PHE A 8 25.11 14.58 -15.15
CA PHE A 8 23.92 15.36 -14.83
C PHE A 8 24.24 16.87 -14.72
N ARG A 9 23.23 17.70 -15.02
CA ARG A 9 23.30 19.13 -14.72
C ARG A 9 23.18 19.40 -13.21
N ALA A 10 22.27 18.73 -12.56
CA ALA A 10 22.12 18.80 -11.11
C ALA A 10 21.63 17.46 -10.54
N LEU A 11 22.05 17.15 -9.33
CA LEU A 11 21.58 16.01 -8.54
C LEU A 11 21.02 16.51 -7.22
N LEU A 12 19.75 16.19 -6.94
CA LEU A 12 19.11 16.41 -5.64
C LEU A 12 19.00 15.04 -4.95
N PRO A 13 19.88 14.71 -4.01
CA PRO A 13 19.90 13.37 -3.39
C PRO A 13 18.73 13.15 -2.44
N MET A 14 17.93 14.18 -2.13
CA MET A 14 16.78 14.15 -1.20
C MET A 14 17.16 13.62 0.19
N THR A 15 18.40 13.89 0.60
CA THR A 15 18.96 13.62 1.93
C THR A 15 19.32 14.96 2.56
N ASN A 16 20.02 14.93 3.71
CA ASN A 16 20.56 16.16 4.32
C ASN A 16 21.74 16.76 3.53
N SER A 17 22.16 16.14 2.43
CA SER A 17 23.23 16.62 1.56
C SER A 17 22.75 17.76 0.67
N LYS A 18 23.65 18.71 0.39
CA LYS A 18 23.35 19.79 -0.56
C LYS A 18 23.21 19.25 -1.99
N PRO A 19 22.44 19.93 -2.84
CA PRO A 19 22.44 19.65 -4.29
C PRO A 19 23.85 19.70 -4.86
N LEU A 20 24.13 18.84 -5.83
CA LEU A 20 25.37 18.83 -6.60
C LEU A 20 25.07 19.32 -8.01
N GLU A 21 25.92 20.20 -8.53
CA GLU A 21 25.77 20.74 -9.89
C GLU A 21 26.90 20.26 -10.80
N ASN A 22 26.57 20.03 -12.08
CA ASN A 22 27.52 19.67 -13.14
C ASN A 22 28.44 18.51 -12.76
N GLY A 23 27.84 17.41 -12.29
CA GLY A 23 28.58 16.26 -11.82
C GLY A 23 28.26 14.98 -12.59
N GLN A 24 28.76 13.90 -12.07
CA GLN A 24 28.47 12.56 -12.59
C GLN A 24 28.43 11.52 -11.46
N LEU A 25 27.76 10.40 -11.74
CA LEU A 25 27.74 9.24 -10.86
C LEU A 25 28.05 7.96 -11.61
N ILE A 26 28.67 7.02 -10.91
CA ILE A 26 28.97 5.70 -11.43
C ILE A 26 28.00 4.69 -10.79
N VAL A 27 27.32 3.94 -11.64
CA VAL A 27 26.47 2.82 -11.25
C VAL A 27 27.16 1.52 -11.58
N GLU A 28 27.31 0.67 -10.59
CA GLU A 28 27.85 -0.67 -10.73
C GLU A 28 26.91 -1.69 -10.07
N ARG A 29 26.57 -2.75 -10.79
CA ARG A 29 25.68 -3.82 -10.29
C ARG A 29 24.35 -3.30 -9.73
N GLY A 30 23.80 -2.26 -10.38
CA GLY A 30 22.53 -1.65 -9.98
C GLY A 30 22.58 -0.79 -8.71
N ARG A 31 23.77 -0.38 -8.26
CA ARG A 31 23.98 0.51 -7.13
C ARG A 31 24.84 1.69 -7.52
N ILE A 32 24.52 2.87 -6.99
CA ILE A 32 25.41 4.01 -7.10
C ILE A 32 26.65 3.70 -6.26
N ARG A 33 27.82 3.62 -6.93
CA ARG A 33 29.10 3.34 -6.31
C ARG A 33 29.78 4.63 -5.87
N GLU A 34 29.78 5.62 -6.73
CA GLU A 34 30.45 6.91 -6.52
C GLU A 34 29.63 8.06 -7.09
N VAL A 35 29.78 9.23 -6.52
CA VAL A 35 29.18 10.49 -6.99
C VAL A 35 30.27 11.56 -6.99
N PHE A 36 30.45 12.25 -8.11
CA PHE A 36 31.43 13.31 -8.29
C PHE A 36 30.74 14.64 -8.52
N SER A 37 31.30 15.69 -7.95
CA SER A 37 30.84 17.07 -8.11
C SER A 37 31.47 17.78 -9.34
N ASP A 38 32.02 17.01 -10.27
CA ASP A 38 32.61 17.50 -11.52
C ASP A 38 32.43 16.47 -12.66
N THR A 39 32.69 16.90 -13.88
CA THR A 39 32.59 16.07 -15.09
C THR A 39 33.97 15.62 -15.62
N LYS A 40 35.05 15.90 -14.88
CA LYS A 40 36.44 15.55 -15.28
C LYS A 40 36.85 14.18 -14.76
N SER A 41 36.08 13.65 -13.80
CA SER A 41 36.30 12.31 -13.24
C SER A 41 36.15 11.22 -14.34
N PRO A 42 36.80 10.07 -14.18
CA PRO A 42 36.76 9.00 -15.18
C PRO A 42 35.34 8.55 -15.54
N VAL A 43 35.08 8.33 -16.83
CA VAL A 43 33.88 7.66 -17.32
C VAL A 43 34.16 6.17 -17.31
N GLU A 44 33.33 5.42 -16.60
CA GLU A 44 33.40 3.96 -16.56
C GLU A 44 32.18 3.35 -17.26
N GLY A 45 32.41 2.44 -18.19
CA GLY A 45 31.38 1.80 -18.98
C GLY A 45 30.66 2.75 -19.94
N GLU A 46 29.38 2.51 -20.17
CA GLU A 46 28.55 3.36 -21.03
C GLU A 46 28.32 4.73 -20.35
N LEU A 47 28.42 5.81 -21.13
CA LEU A 47 28.06 7.16 -20.66
C LEU A 47 26.61 7.47 -21.03
N ILE A 48 25.77 7.68 -20.01
CA ILE A 48 24.42 8.23 -20.13
C ILE A 48 24.51 9.72 -19.87
N ASP A 49 24.48 10.53 -20.93
CA ASP A 49 24.59 11.98 -20.82
C ASP A 49 23.23 12.64 -20.56
N LEU A 50 23.04 13.11 -19.35
CA LEU A 50 21.89 13.88 -18.86
C LEU A 50 22.32 15.28 -18.40
N SER A 51 23.29 15.87 -19.11
CA SER A 51 23.87 17.19 -18.76
C SER A 51 22.86 18.36 -18.79
N ASP A 52 21.68 18.14 -19.34
CA ASP A 52 20.54 19.08 -19.34
C ASP A 52 19.47 18.73 -18.30
N CYS A 53 19.63 17.63 -17.58
CA CYS A 53 18.62 17.10 -16.68
C CYS A 53 18.95 17.32 -15.20
N LEU A 54 17.87 17.36 -14.42
CA LEU A 54 17.90 17.21 -12.96
C LEU A 54 17.70 15.74 -12.61
N VAL A 55 18.64 15.16 -11.87
CA VAL A 55 18.56 13.79 -11.37
C VAL A 55 18.05 13.80 -9.93
N ILE A 56 17.06 12.97 -9.65
CA ILE A 56 16.47 12.77 -8.32
C ILE A 56 16.33 11.27 -8.03
N PRO A 57 16.19 10.85 -6.77
CA PRO A 57 15.75 9.50 -6.45
C PRO A 57 14.40 9.18 -7.09
N GLY A 58 14.20 7.92 -7.48
CA GLY A 58 12.90 7.48 -7.99
C GLY A 58 11.80 7.64 -6.94
N PHE A 59 10.57 7.89 -7.40
CA PHE A 59 9.42 8.06 -6.53
C PHE A 59 9.03 6.76 -5.84
N VAL A 60 8.48 6.90 -4.63
CA VAL A 60 7.86 5.82 -3.88
C VAL A 60 6.34 6.04 -3.89
N ASN A 61 5.59 5.10 -4.46
CA ASN A 61 4.15 5.07 -4.28
C ASN A 61 3.84 4.26 -3.01
N ALA A 62 3.48 4.94 -1.94
CA ALA A 62 3.30 4.33 -0.62
C ALA A 62 1.92 3.67 -0.43
N HIS A 63 1.00 3.81 -1.39
CA HIS A 63 -0.32 3.18 -1.37
C HIS A 63 -0.91 3.08 -2.77
N CYS A 64 -1.25 1.88 -3.20
CA CYS A 64 -1.98 1.65 -4.45
C CYS A 64 -2.71 0.30 -4.45
N HIS A 65 -3.58 0.13 -5.47
CA HIS A 65 -4.35 -1.07 -5.76
C HIS A 65 -4.23 -1.41 -7.26
N LEU A 66 -3.05 -1.81 -7.72
CA LEU A 66 -2.82 -2.14 -9.13
C LEU A 66 -3.74 -3.29 -9.61
N SER A 67 -4.13 -4.18 -8.72
CA SER A 67 -5.08 -5.27 -9.03
C SER A 67 -6.45 -4.77 -9.49
N LEU A 68 -6.82 -3.54 -9.15
CA LEU A 68 -8.07 -2.89 -9.56
C LEU A 68 -7.93 -2.09 -10.86
N SER A 69 -6.77 -2.04 -11.48
CA SER A 69 -6.53 -1.24 -12.70
C SER A 69 -7.43 -1.60 -13.88
N ALA A 70 -7.94 -2.85 -13.91
CA ALA A 70 -8.90 -3.28 -14.91
C ALA A 70 -10.25 -2.54 -14.81
N LEU A 71 -10.55 -1.92 -13.67
CA LEU A 71 -11.77 -1.14 -13.46
C LEU A 71 -11.66 0.32 -13.94
N LYS A 72 -10.50 0.72 -14.43
CA LYS A 72 -10.28 2.09 -14.92
C LYS A 72 -11.33 2.47 -15.95
N TRP A 73 -12.03 3.58 -15.70
CA TRP A 73 -13.14 4.12 -16.51
C TRP A 73 -14.41 3.25 -16.53
N GLN A 74 -14.47 2.14 -15.78
CA GLN A 74 -15.65 1.27 -15.74
C GLN A 74 -16.56 1.56 -14.53
N VAL A 75 -16.01 2.17 -13.49
CA VAL A 75 -16.75 2.55 -12.29
C VAL A 75 -17.23 3.99 -12.44
N PRO A 76 -18.56 4.23 -12.48
CA PRO A 76 -19.09 5.58 -12.60
C PRO A 76 -18.86 6.36 -11.30
N ARG A 77 -18.75 7.69 -11.42
CA ARG A 77 -18.82 8.56 -10.25
C ARG A 77 -20.21 8.44 -9.63
N ARG A 78 -20.25 8.21 -8.32
CA ARG A 78 -21.48 8.13 -7.52
C ARG A 78 -21.46 9.20 -6.44
N SER A 79 -22.63 9.57 -5.96
CA SER A 79 -22.77 10.37 -4.74
C SER A 79 -22.60 9.43 -3.54
N GLY A 80 -21.62 9.70 -2.69
CA GLY A 80 -21.32 8.91 -1.50
C GLY A 80 -20.36 7.74 -1.76
N PHE A 81 -19.57 7.42 -0.74
CA PHE A 81 -18.53 6.42 -0.80
C PHE A 81 -19.11 5.01 -0.95
N THR A 82 -20.12 4.64 -0.17
CA THR A 82 -20.71 3.30 -0.20
C THR A 82 -21.32 2.95 -1.55
N ALA A 83 -21.98 3.92 -2.21
CA ALA A 83 -22.52 3.70 -3.56
C ALA A 83 -21.41 3.47 -4.60
N TRP A 84 -20.26 4.16 -4.44
CA TRP A 84 -19.08 3.93 -5.26
C TRP A 84 -18.48 2.54 -4.99
N VAL A 85 -18.31 2.13 -3.73
CA VAL A 85 -17.80 0.79 -3.35
C VAL A 85 -18.68 -0.32 -3.91
N LYS A 86 -20.01 -0.21 -3.80
CA LYS A 86 -20.95 -1.16 -4.43
C LYS A 86 -20.63 -1.35 -5.91
N SER A 87 -20.45 -0.24 -6.63
CA SER A 87 -20.11 -0.28 -8.07
C SER A 87 -18.74 -0.92 -8.32
N VAL A 88 -17.75 -0.65 -7.47
CA VAL A 88 -16.43 -1.30 -7.55
C VAL A 88 -16.56 -2.80 -7.40
N VAL A 89 -17.26 -3.27 -6.36
CA VAL A 89 -17.44 -4.70 -6.08
C VAL A 89 -18.16 -5.40 -7.23
N GLU A 90 -19.30 -4.87 -7.68
CA GLU A 90 -20.07 -5.42 -8.78
C GLU A 90 -19.25 -5.56 -10.08
N LYS A 91 -18.52 -4.51 -10.44
CA LYS A 91 -17.68 -4.52 -11.65
C LYS A 91 -16.48 -5.45 -11.49
N ASN A 92 -15.90 -5.48 -10.29
CA ASN A 92 -14.75 -6.31 -10.00
C ASN A 92 -15.05 -7.80 -10.11
N GLU A 93 -16.27 -8.25 -9.75
CA GLU A 93 -16.72 -9.64 -9.89
C GLU A 93 -16.78 -10.10 -11.37
N LEU A 94 -16.99 -9.17 -12.30
CA LEU A 94 -17.09 -9.44 -13.74
C LEU A 94 -15.75 -9.48 -14.47
N VAL A 95 -14.66 -9.05 -13.83
CA VAL A 95 -13.34 -8.97 -14.48
C VAL A 95 -12.64 -10.32 -14.48
N SER A 96 -12.25 -10.83 -15.66
CA SER A 96 -11.47 -12.05 -15.79
C SER A 96 -10.05 -11.91 -15.21
N TRP A 97 -9.44 -13.01 -14.85
CA TRP A 97 -8.05 -13.02 -14.37
C TRP A 97 -7.08 -12.44 -15.40
N GLU A 98 -7.21 -12.80 -16.65
CA GLU A 98 -6.39 -12.33 -17.77
C GLU A 98 -6.49 -10.82 -17.93
N SER A 99 -7.72 -10.26 -17.86
CA SER A 99 -7.94 -8.81 -17.92
C SER A 99 -7.29 -8.08 -16.75
N ARG A 100 -7.35 -8.66 -15.53
CA ARG A 100 -6.68 -8.10 -14.35
C ARG A 100 -5.17 -8.05 -14.52
N VAL A 101 -4.57 -9.18 -14.93
CA VAL A 101 -3.13 -9.29 -15.14
C VAL A 101 -2.67 -8.33 -16.24
N HIS A 102 -3.40 -8.27 -17.35
CA HIS A 102 -3.07 -7.35 -18.45
C HIS A 102 -3.10 -5.89 -17.97
N ALA A 103 -4.16 -5.48 -17.29
CA ALA A 103 -4.31 -4.10 -16.80
C ALA A 103 -3.26 -3.75 -15.73
N LEU A 104 -2.94 -4.69 -14.83
CA LEU A 104 -1.90 -4.55 -13.82
C LEU A 104 -0.55 -4.24 -14.50
N HIS A 105 -0.12 -5.07 -15.45
CA HIS A 105 1.14 -4.85 -16.15
C HIS A 105 1.15 -3.56 -16.99
N ALA A 106 0.02 -3.20 -17.62
CA ALA A 106 -0.09 -1.96 -18.37
C ALA A 106 0.05 -0.74 -17.44
N GLN A 107 -0.63 -0.73 -16.30
CA GLN A 107 -0.54 0.37 -15.33
C GLN A 107 0.84 0.42 -14.65
N ALA A 108 1.45 -0.72 -14.37
CA ALA A 108 2.82 -0.78 -13.85
C ALA A 108 3.82 -0.10 -14.80
N LYS A 109 3.68 -0.30 -16.12
CA LYS A 109 4.51 0.42 -17.12
C LYS A 109 4.29 1.93 -17.08
N VAL A 110 3.06 2.39 -16.89
CA VAL A 110 2.75 3.82 -16.73
C VAL A 110 3.44 4.37 -15.50
N MET A 111 3.35 3.69 -14.36
CA MET A 111 4.00 4.09 -13.10
C MET A 111 5.54 4.16 -13.27
N ALA A 112 6.14 3.15 -13.87
CA ALA A 112 7.59 3.14 -14.11
C ALA A 112 8.02 4.33 -15.00
N ARG A 113 7.27 4.64 -16.06
CA ARG A 113 7.52 5.80 -16.93
C ARG A 113 7.33 7.14 -16.21
N SER A 114 6.52 7.18 -15.16
CA SER A 114 6.34 8.35 -14.30
C SER A 114 7.42 8.48 -13.21
N GLY A 115 8.45 7.62 -13.23
CA GLY A 115 9.58 7.67 -12.30
C GLY A 115 9.36 6.92 -10.99
N VAL A 116 8.28 6.14 -10.83
CA VAL A 116 8.10 5.28 -9.66
C VAL A 116 9.08 4.11 -9.72
N THR A 117 9.81 3.88 -8.63
CA THR A 117 10.79 2.79 -8.50
C THR A 117 10.51 1.86 -7.33
N ALA A 118 9.66 2.30 -6.40
CA ALA A 118 9.19 1.50 -5.28
C ALA A 118 7.69 1.70 -5.06
N LEU A 119 7.00 0.65 -4.60
CA LEU A 119 5.57 0.72 -4.31
C LEU A 119 5.18 -0.13 -3.11
N VAL A 120 4.10 0.29 -2.47
CA VAL A 120 3.33 -0.50 -1.51
C VAL A 120 1.95 -0.74 -2.11
N ASP A 121 1.58 -2.00 -2.33
CA ASP A 121 0.34 -2.37 -3.02
C ASP A 121 -0.49 -3.34 -2.19
N TYR A 122 -1.79 -3.13 -2.22
CA TYR A 122 -2.77 -3.99 -1.57
C TYR A 122 -3.23 -5.06 -2.55
N ILE A 123 -2.91 -6.31 -2.25
CA ILE A 123 -3.27 -7.44 -3.10
C ILE A 123 -4.38 -8.28 -2.48
N PRO A 124 -5.49 -8.50 -3.18
CA PRO A 124 -6.64 -9.20 -2.62
C PRO A 124 -6.43 -10.71 -2.49
N GLN A 125 -5.43 -11.28 -3.14
CA GLN A 125 -5.15 -12.72 -3.16
C GLN A 125 -3.67 -13.02 -3.38
N ALA A 126 -3.17 -14.07 -2.75
CA ALA A 126 -1.76 -14.50 -2.86
C ALA A 126 -1.31 -14.80 -4.29
N LYS A 127 -2.22 -15.22 -5.19
CA LYS A 127 -1.87 -15.52 -6.60
C LYS A 127 -1.29 -14.31 -7.36
N PHE A 128 -1.56 -13.08 -6.90
CA PHE A 128 -0.96 -11.87 -7.48
C PHE A 128 0.55 -11.77 -7.24
N ILE A 129 1.09 -12.39 -6.19
CA ILE A 129 2.53 -12.33 -5.85
C ILE A 129 3.38 -12.71 -7.05
N MET A 130 2.99 -13.74 -7.80
CA MET A 130 3.71 -14.18 -9.00
C MET A 130 3.74 -13.11 -10.09
N GLU A 131 2.65 -12.39 -10.31
CA GLU A 131 2.58 -11.34 -11.33
C GLU A 131 3.42 -10.13 -10.94
N TYR A 132 3.39 -9.76 -9.66
CA TYR A 132 4.22 -8.67 -9.14
C TYR A 132 5.71 -8.99 -9.17
N SER A 133 6.13 -10.25 -9.02
CA SER A 133 7.54 -10.64 -9.08
C SER A 133 8.20 -10.32 -10.44
N ARG A 134 7.40 -10.08 -11.48
CA ARG A 134 7.84 -9.70 -12.84
C ARG A 134 7.93 -8.19 -13.04
N LEU A 135 7.53 -7.38 -12.07
CA LEU A 135 7.53 -5.93 -12.17
C LEU A 135 8.90 -5.34 -11.78
N PRO A 136 9.32 -4.22 -12.38
CA PRO A 136 10.63 -3.63 -12.13
C PRO A 136 10.69 -2.73 -10.88
N PHE A 137 9.94 -3.07 -9.84
CA PHE A 137 9.86 -2.25 -8.63
C PHE A 137 10.47 -2.95 -7.42
N ARG A 138 11.00 -2.16 -6.50
CA ARG A 138 11.03 -2.58 -5.09
C ARG A 138 9.62 -2.51 -4.57
N GLN A 139 9.13 -3.57 -3.93
CA GLN A 139 7.72 -3.62 -3.58
C GLN A 139 7.46 -4.25 -2.22
N THR A 140 6.47 -3.70 -1.55
CA THR A 140 5.82 -4.32 -0.39
C THR A 140 4.41 -4.67 -0.81
N LEU A 141 4.09 -5.95 -0.82
CA LEU A 141 2.77 -6.45 -1.15
C LEU A 141 2.04 -6.76 0.14
N LEU A 142 0.93 -6.09 0.35
CA LEU A 142 0.10 -6.25 1.53
C LEU A 142 -1.09 -7.14 1.18
N LEU A 143 -1.18 -8.32 1.79
CA LEU A 143 -2.35 -9.17 1.68
C LEU A 143 -3.52 -8.46 2.35
N GLU A 144 -4.48 -8.04 1.52
CA GLU A 144 -5.67 -7.34 2.00
C GLU A 144 -6.62 -8.32 2.69
N VAL A 145 -7.08 -7.94 3.87
CA VAL A 145 -7.89 -8.78 4.75
C VAL A 145 -9.22 -8.11 4.99
N LEU A 146 -10.30 -8.77 4.58
CA LEU A 146 -11.66 -8.40 4.89
C LEU A 146 -12.31 -9.54 5.68
N GLY A 147 -13.19 -9.23 6.61
CA GLY A 147 -13.93 -10.22 7.38
C GLY A 147 -14.54 -9.63 8.63
N PHE A 148 -15.85 -9.48 8.64
CA PHE A 148 -16.57 -8.92 9.77
C PHE A 148 -17.29 -10.01 10.58
N LEU A 149 -17.61 -11.17 9.95
CA LEU A 149 -18.28 -12.29 10.63
C LEU A 149 -17.30 -13.13 11.45
N PRO A 150 -17.65 -13.49 12.70
CA PRO A 150 -16.82 -14.33 13.55
C PRO A 150 -16.44 -15.67 12.94
N SER A 151 -17.36 -16.29 12.16
CA SER A 151 -17.15 -17.59 11.49
C SER A 151 -16.06 -17.59 10.41
N LEU A 152 -15.70 -16.39 9.88
CA LEU A 152 -14.67 -16.25 8.85
C LEU A 152 -13.28 -16.05 9.42
N ILE A 153 -13.14 -15.75 10.72
CA ILE A 153 -11.86 -15.33 11.31
C ILE A 153 -10.82 -16.44 11.23
N GLU A 154 -11.15 -17.64 11.70
CA GLU A 154 -10.19 -18.75 11.75
C GLU A 154 -9.70 -19.17 10.36
N PRO A 155 -10.59 -19.42 9.36
CA PRO A 155 -10.14 -19.74 8.00
C PRO A 155 -9.27 -18.64 7.36
N ILE A 156 -9.58 -17.35 7.62
CA ILE A 156 -8.77 -16.24 7.11
C ILE A 156 -7.38 -16.27 7.74
N VAL A 157 -7.29 -16.40 9.06
CA VAL A 157 -6.03 -16.40 9.80
C VAL A 157 -5.13 -17.57 9.37
N GLU A 158 -5.69 -18.77 9.21
CA GLU A 158 -4.97 -19.94 8.73
C GLU A 158 -4.40 -19.74 7.32
N ASN A 159 -5.21 -19.20 6.40
CA ASN A 159 -4.77 -18.93 5.03
C ASN A 159 -3.68 -17.86 4.97
N LEU A 160 -3.80 -16.79 5.76
CA LEU A 160 -2.78 -15.74 5.87
C LEU A 160 -1.47 -16.32 6.40
N GLU A 161 -1.54 -17.12 7.46
CA GLU A 161 -0.36 -17.72 8.06
C GLU A 161 0.34 -18.70 7.10
N LEU A 162 -0.43 -19.52 6.38
CA LEU A 162 0.10 -20.40 5.35
C LEU A 162 0.82 -19.61 4.24
N THR A 163 0.18 -18.53 3.77
CA THR A 163 0.76 -17.66 2.72
C THR A 163 2.05 -17.01 3.19
N LEU A 164 2.08 -16.48 4.42
CA LEU A 164 3.30 -15.90 5.00
C LEU A 164 4.42 -16.93 5.11
N LYS A 165 4.14 -18.15 5.63
CA LYS A 165 5.12 -19.23 5.74
C LYS A 165 5.75 -19.60 4.40
N GLN A 166 4.94 -19.68 3.35
CA GLN A 166 5.41 -20.04 2.00
C GLN A 166 6.28 -18.96 1.35
N ASN A 167 6.18 -17.70 1.79
CA ASN A 167 6.82 -16.55 1.17
C ASN A 167 7.82 -15.82 2.08
N VAL A 168 8.17 -16.36 3.25
CA VAL A 168 9.12 -15.75 4.21
C VAL A 168 10.48 -15.41 3.58
N ASN A 169 10.91 -16.19 2.58
CA ASN A 169 12.18 -16.01 1.87
C ASN A 169 12.02 -15.23 0.56
N GLY A 170 11.04 -14.33 0.47
CA GLY A 170 10.77 -13.56 -0.74
C GLY A 170 12.01 -13.04 -1.44
N SER A 171 11.96 -12.88 -2.75
CA SER A 171 13.07 -12.33 -3.54
C SER A 171 13.44 -10.94 -2.99
N GLY A 172 14.73 -10.60 -2.94
CA GLY A 172 15.23 -9.39 -2.27
C GLY A 172 14.61 -8.05 -2.70
N MET A 173 13.73 -8.04 -3.70
CA MET A 173 12.96 -6.86 -4.14
C MET A 173 11.50 -6.84 -3.68
N THR A 174 10.96 -7.97 -3.21
CA THR A 174 9.56 -8.10 -2.77
C THR A 174 9.51 -8.45 -1.29
N LYS A 175 8.76 -7.69 -0.52
CA LYS A 175 8.39 -7.97 0.87
C LYS A 175 6.90 -8.24 0.94
N LEU A 176 6.48 -9.19 1.77
CA LEU A 176 5.07 -9.37 2.10
C LEU A 176 4.73 -8.68 3.41
N GLY A 177 3.49 -8.24 3.51
CA GLY A 177 2.87 -7.71 4.70
C GLY A 177 1.38 -8.02 4.72
N LEU A 178 0.69 -7.47 5.69
CA LEU A 178 -0.73 -7.65 5.90
C LEU A 178 -1.44 -6.29 5.91
N ALA A 179 -2.66 -6.26 5.40
CA ALA A 179 -3.50 -5.08 5.44
C ALA A 179 -4.92 -5.47 5.88
N PRO A 180 -5.25 -5.44 7.18
CA PRO A 180 -6.66 -5.36 7.56
C PRO A 180 -7.24 -4.11 6.91
N HIS A 181 -8.24 -4.32 6.03
CA HIS A 181 -8.68 -3.31 5.06
C HIS A 181 -9.04 -1.98 5.73
N ALA A 182 -10.05 -1.98 6.60
CA ALA A 182 -10.51 -0.78 7.30
C ALA A 182 -11.30 -1.15 8.57
N PRO A 183 -11.45 -0.22 9.54
CA PRO A 183 -12.21 -0.44 10.78
C PRO A 183 -13.65 -0.91 10.60
N TYR A 184 -14.27 -0.56 9.48
CA TYR A 184 -15.65 -0.92 9.17
C TYR A 184 -15.81 -2.26 8.43
N SER A 185 -14.75 -2.87 7.98
CA SER A 185 -14.79 -4.10 7.16
C SER A 185 -14.07 -5.29 7.76
N VAL A 186 -13.47 -5.11 8.94
CA VAL A 186 -12.68 -6.12 9.65
C VAL A 186 -13.12 -6.19 11.11
N ALA A 187 -13.48 -7.39 11.57
CA ALA A 187 -13.90 -7.61 12.95
C ALA A 187 -12.76 -7.31 13.95
N PRO A 188 -13.08 -6.84 15.18
CA PRO A 188 -12.07 -6.55 16.21
C PRO A 188 -11.14 -7.73 16.53
N LYS A 189 -11.68 -8.93 16.58
CA LYS A 189 -10.90 -10.14 16.82
C LYS A 189 -9.94 -10.41 15.65
N LEU A 190 -10.41 -10.21 14.40
CA LEU A 190 -9.57 -10.39 13.21
C LEU A 190 -8.43 -9.37 13.16
N PHE A 191 -8.67 -8.10 13.52
CA PHE A 191 -7.60 -7.10 13.66
C PHE A 191 -6.49 -7.57 14.58
N ARG A 192 -6.84 -8.07 15.77
CA ARG A 192 -5.84 -8.57 16.74
C ARG A 192 -5.07 -9.78 16.22
N GLU A 193 -5.75 -10.71 15.54
CA GLU A 193 -5.10 -11.87 14.94
C GLU A 193 -4.15 -11.49 13.79
N VAL A 194 -4.57 -10.57 12.93
CA VAL A 194 -3.70 -10.07 11.84
C VAL A 194 -2.48 -9.37 12.41
N LYS A 195 -2.64 -8.54 13.47
CA LYS A 195 -1.50 -7.94 14.17
C LYS A 195 -0.59 -8.99 14.77
N ARG A 196 -1.14 -10.01 15.44
CA ARG A 196 -0.35 -11.12 16.00
C ARG A 196 0.49 -11.82 14.93
N LEU A 197 -0.09 -12.05 13.74
CA LEU A 197 0.65 -12.60 12.61
C LEU A 197 1.73 -11.65 12.11
N ALA A 198 1.44 -10.35 11.99
CA ALA A 198 2.41 -9.35 11.57
C ALA A 198 3.61 -9.29 12.53
N ASP A 199 3.37 -9.32 13.82
CA ASP A 199 4.43 -9.36 14.85
C ASP A 199 5.24 -10.66 14.76
N LYS A 200 4.57 -11.82 14.64
CA LYS A 200 5.21 -13.14 14.55
C LYS A 200 6.15 -13.25 13.35
N TYR A 201 5.71 -12.74 12.18
CA TYR A 201 6.47 -12.81 10.94
C TYR A 201 7.29 -11.54 10.67
N LYS A 202 7.25 -10.54 11.57
CA LYS A 202 7.95 -9.24 11.45
C LYS A 202 7.68 -8.57 10.10
N CYS A 203 6.44 -8.62 9.66
CA CYS A 203 6.03 -8.08 8.38
C CYS A 203 5.27 -6.75 8.53
N PRO A 204 5.29 -5.88 7.50
CA PRO A 204 4.57 -4.61 7.52
C PRO A 204 3.07 -4.78 7.73
N LEU A 205 2.46 -3.82 8.42
CA LEU A 205 1.03 -3.75 8.65
C LEU A 205 0.50 -2.39 8.19
N SER A 206 -0.63 -2.38 7.48
CA SER A 206 -1.27 -1.15 7.00
C SER A 206 -2.79 -1.26 7.03
N CYS A 207 -3.49 -0.11 7.08
CA CYS A 207 -4.95 -0.07 7.14
C CYS A 207 -5.45 1.27 6.61
N HIS A 208 -6.60 1.29 5.91
CA HIS A 208 -7.33 2.52 5.61
C HIS A 208 -8.00 3.02 6.88
N VAL A 209 -7.85 4.29 7.20
CA VAL A 209 -8.30 4.86 8.48
C VAL A 209 -8.87 6.25 8.27
N ALA A 210 -10.08 6.49 8.78
CA ALA A 210 -10.74 7.79 8.76
C ALA A 210 -10.80 8.41 7.35
N GLU A 211 -11.18 7.58 6.37
CA GLU A 211 -11.16 7.95 4.96
C GLU A 211 -12.36 8.83 4.59
N PHE A 212 -13.56 8.51 5.10
CA PHE A 212 -14.82 9.18 4.71
C PHE A 212 -15.84 9.20 5.86
N PRO A 213 -16.87 10.07 5.78
CA PRO A 213 -17.82 10.28 6.89
C PRO A 213 -18.62 9.05 7.29
N GLU A 214 -18.96 8.18 6.34
CA GLU A 214 -19.74 6.97 6.60
C GLU A 214 -19.00 5.99 7.53
N GLU A 215 -17.66 5.96 7.48
CA GLU A 215 -16.83 5.19 8.41
C GLU A 215 -16.98 5.71 9.86
N LEU A 216 -16.94 7.04 10.03
CA LEU A 216 -17.10 7.66 11.33
C LEU A 216 -18.48 7.36 11.91
N GLN A 217 -19.55 7.49 11.10
CA GLN A 217 -20.91 7.19 11.51
C GLN A 217 -21.06 5.73 11.94
N PHE A 218 -20.55 4.80 11.13
CA PHE A 218 -20.61 3.38 11.42
C PHE A 218 -19.94 3.03 12.75
N LEU A 219 -18.76 3.59 13.03
CA LEU A 219 -18.06 3.34 14.30
C LEU A 219 -18.67 4.09 15.47
N GLN A 220 -19.32 5.21 15.24
CA GLN A 220 -19.95 6.01 16.30
C GLN A 220 -21.20 5.34 16.87
N ASP A 221 -22.10 4.87 16.00
CA ASP A 221 -23.42 4.39 16.40
C ASP A 221 -23.89 3.09 15.73
N GLY A 222 -23.08 2.52 14.85
CA GLY A 222 -23.39 1.30 14.13
C GLY A 222 -24.45 1.46 13.05
N SER A 223 -24.75 2.67 12.60
CA SER A 223 -25.77 2.96 11.58
C SER A 223 -25.16 3.38 10.24
N GLY A 224 -26.01 3.66 9.27
CA GLY A 224 -25.66 4.25 7.99
C GLY A 224 -25.37 3.23 6.89
N ASP A 225 -24.98 3.77 5.73
CA ASP A 225 -24.87 3.03 4.47
C ASP A 225 -23.89 1.84 4.53
N ILE A 226 -22.84 1.92 5.36
CA ILE A 226 -21.89 0.81 5.54
C ILE A 226 -22.56 -0.39 6.20
N ARG A 227 -23.33 -0.16 7.28
CA ARG A 227 -24.11 -1.23 7.93
C ARG A 227 -25.03 -1.92 6.93
N ASP A 228 -25.78 -1.10 6.18
CA ASP A 228 -26.74 -1.62 5.20
C ASP A 228 -26.03 -2.42 4.11
N PHE A 229 -24.91 -1.95 3.63
CA PHE A 229 -24.08 -2.65 2.66
C PHE A 229 -23.55 -3.99 3.19
N LEU A 230 -23.06 -4.04 4.44
CA LEU A 230 -22.60 -5.29 5.05
C LEU A 230 -23.77 -6.28 5.24
N LYS A 231 -24.95 -5.79 5.62
CA LYS A 231 -26.16 -6.64 5.76
C LYS A 231 -26.65 -7.18 4.40
N GLU A 232 -26.71 -6.34 3.38
CA GLU A 232 -27.07 -6.78 2.00
C GLU A 232 -26.17 -7.92 1.50
N ARG A 233 -24.92 -7.94 1.93
CA ARG A 233 -23.93 -8.98 1.54
C ARG A 233 -23.88 -10.15 2.53
N ALA A 234 -24.74 -10.19 3.54
CA ALA A 234 -24.70 -11.17 4.63
C ALA A 234 -23.32 -11.25 5.33
N MET A 235 -22.66 -10.10 5.48
CA MET A 235 -21.33 -9.98 6.09
C MET A 235 -21.34 -9.21 7.42
N PHE A 236 -22.50 -8.78 7.91
CA PHE A 236 -22.64 -8.06 9.17
C PHE A 236 -22.81 -9.02 10.34
N ASP A 237 -22.09 -8.77 11.42
CA ASP A 237 -22.25 -9.46 12.71
C ASP A 237 -23.26 -8.67 13.56
N ASP A 238 -24.47 -9.21 13.75
CA ASP A 238 -25.53 -8.55 14.50
C ASP A 238 -25.21 -8.45 16.01
N ASP A 239 -24.25 -9.22 16.53
CA ASP A 239 -23.78 -9.15 17.91
C ASP A 239 -22.68 -8.07 18.10
N TRP A 240 -22.19 -7.46 17.01
CA TRP A 240 -21.19 -6.40 17.10
C TRP A 240 -21.79 -5.12 17.65
N ASN A 241 -21.10 -4.56 18.64
CA ASN A 241 -21.45 -3.27 19.22
C ASN A 241 -20.50 -2.18 18.72
N PRO A 242 -21.01 -1.03 18.24
CA PRO A 242 -20.18 0.08 17.81
C PRO A 242 -19.32 0.60 18.97
N PRO A 243 -18.04 0.94 18.70
CA PRO A 243 -17.13 1.41 19.75
C PRO A 243 -17.43 2.82 20.25
N ALA A 244 -18.36 3.55 19.65
CA ALA A 244 -18.69 4.95 19.92
C ALA A 244 -17.42 5.85 19.92
N SER A 245 -16.53 5.65 18.96
CA SER A 245 -15.25 6.33 18.90
C SER A 245 -14.79 6.57 17.45
N SER A 246 -13.78 7.41 17.29
CA SER A 246 -13.14 7.61 15.99
C SER A 246 -12.38 6.34 15.52
N PRO A 247 -12.13 6.19 14.21
CA PRO A 247 -11.37 5.07 13.66
C PRO A 247 -9.99 4.90 14.31
N ALA A 248 -9.26 6.00 14.52
CA ALA A 248 -7.92 5.94 15.13
C ALA A 248 -7.98 5.47 16.60
N ARG A 249 -8.92 6.00 17.40
CA ARG A 249 -9.11 5.57 18.79
C ARG A 249 -9.56 4.12 18.89
N TYR A 250 -10.39 3.69 17.96
CA TYR A 250 -10.83 2.30 17.91
C TYR A 250 -9.65 1.35 17.68
N LEU A 251 -8.80 1.66 16.70
CA LEU A 251 -7.59 0.87 16.44
C LEU A 251 -6.58 0.92 17.60
N ASP A 252 -6.48 2.06 18.27
CA ASP A 252 -5.64 2.22 19.46
C ASP A 252 -6.13 1.36 20.62
N SER A 253 -7.46 1.34 20.86
CA SER A 253 -8.07 0.51 21.91
C SER A 253 -7.83 -1.00 21.73
N MET A 254 -7.56 -1.43 20.49
CA MET A 254 -7.18 -2.81 20.15
C MET A 254 -5.67 -3.06 20.21
N GLY A 255 -4.85 -2.02 20.46
CA GLY A 255 -3.39 -2.09 20.44
C GLY A 255 -2.80 -2.28 19.04
N VAL A 256 -3.53 -1.86 17.99
CA VAL A 256 -3.13 -2.06 16.58
C VAL A 256 -2.52 -0.81 15.98
N LEU A 257 -2.99 0.39 16.38
CA LEU A 257 -2.67 1.67 15.75
C LEU A 257 -1.16 1.93 15.64
N GLU A 258 -0.40 1.73 16.72
CA GLU A 258 1.04 2.00 16.76
C GLU A 258 1.86 1.21 15.71
N SER A 259 1.34 0.06 15.30
CA SER A 259 2.03 -0.84 14.36
C SER A 259 1.72 -0.52 12.89
N LEU A 260 0.78 0.39 12.63
CA LEU A 260 0.24 0.62 11.29
C LEU A 260 1.05 1.65 10.47
N ALA A 261 1.02 1.44 9.15
CA ALA A 261 0.94 2.54 8.21
C ALA A 261 -0.55 2.86 7.99
N ALA A 262 -1.03 3.97 8.55
CA ALA A 262 -2.41 4.42 8.43
C ALA A 262 -2.59 5.24 7.15
N ILE A 263 -3.49 4.79 6.29
CA ILE A 263 -3.73 5.39 4.98
C ILE A 263 -4.93 6.34 5.08
N HIS A 264 -4.87 7.43 4.35
CA HIS A 264 -5.84 8.52 4.23
C HIS A 264 -5.82 9.48 5.42
N LEU A 265 -6.39 9.11 6.56
CA LEU A 265 -6.54 9.99 7.74
C LEU A 265 -7.24 11.32 7.43
N ASN A 266 -8.10 11.34 6.39
CA ASN A 266 -8.77 12.55 5.90
C ASN A 266 -9.64 13.25 6.96
N LEU A 267 -10.15 12.47 7.92
CA LEU A 267 -11.09 12.90 8.95
C LEU A 267 -10.56 12.64 10.37
N ALA A 268 -9.25 12.75 10.55
CA ALA A 268 -8.57 12.43 11.81
C ALA A 268 -8.17 13.68 12.62
N ASP A 269 -8.73 14.86 12.34
CA ASP A 269 -8.36 16.12 13.00
C ASP A 269 -8.48 16.06 14.53
N ALA A 270 -9.54 15.44 15.03
CA ALA A 270 -9.76 15.24 16.46
C ALA A 270 -8.74 14.29 17.13
N ASP A 271 -8.02 13.50 16.34
CA ASP A 271 -7.08 12.48 16.80
C ASP A 271 -5.61 12.85 16.62
N ILE A 272 -5.29 14.05 16.14
CA ILE A 272 -3.91 14.49 15.91
C ILE A 272 -3.03 14.33 17.15
N GLY A 273 -3.58 14.59 18.36
CA GLY A 273 -2.88 14.38 19.63
C GLY A 273 -2.50 12.92 19.85
N LEU A 274 -3.41 12.00 19.59
CA LEU A 274 -3.19 10.56 19.66
C LEU A 274 -2.16 10.11 18.62
N LEU A 275 -2.34 10.51 17.36
CA LEU A 275 -1.45 10.14 16.26
C LEU A 275 -0.01 10.61 16.51
N LYS A 276 0.19 11.79 17.09
CA LYS A 276 1.51 12.30 17.47
C LYS A 276 2.16 11.54 18.63
N SER A 277 1.36 10.98 19.55
CA SER A 277 1.87 10.23 20.70
C SER A 277 2.21 8.77 20.38
N THR A 278 1.78 8.28 19.24
CA THR A 278 2.03 6.90 18.76
C THR A 278 3.17 6.88 17.72
N LYS A 279 3.60 5.66 17.35
CA LYS A 279 4.58 5.46 16.27
C LYS A 279 3.91 5.23 14.90
N VAL A 280 2.61 5.46 14.81
CA VAL A 280 1.85 5.30 13.55
C VAL A 280 2.49 6.12 12.42
N LYS A 281 2.53 5.54 11.24
CA LYS A 281 3.02 6.19 10.03
C LYS A 281 1.83 6.65 9.19
N ALA A 282 1.67 7.94 8.98
CA ALA A 282 0.64 8.49 8.11
C ALA A 282 1.07 8.42 6.63
N VAL A 283 0.13 8.00 5.78
CA VAL A 283 0.28 7.96 4.32
C VAL A 283 -0.95 8.65 3.71
N PHE A 284 -0.72 9.70 2.94
CA PHE A 284 -1.74 10.54 2.31
C PHE A 284 -1.76 10.35 0.79
#